data_de912731496f79e1fe7e9ad11641bc19
#
_entry.id   de912731496f79e1fe7e9ad11641bc19
#
_cell.length_a   1.000
_cell.length_b   1.000
_cell.length_c   1.000
_cell.angle_alpha   90.00
_cell.angle_beta   90.00
_cell.angle_gamma   90.00
#
_symmetry.space_group_name_H-M   'P 1'
#
loop_
_entity.id
_entity.type
_entity.pdbx_description
1 polymer ?
#
loop_
_entity_poly.entity_id
_entity_poly.type
_entity_poly.pdbx_seq_one_letter_code
_entity_poly.pdbx_strand_id
1 'polypeptide(L)'
;RMEFQTDQFPDYDRWMTPSDTPLYQSYTLTERFSIPGTSEEVQLFVLPLRGQDGTMYGLCGFEISESYFKQSFAQPTGFDRLSCLLAPAGSELSAGAALSSGTTDGYYHTLRDTLVLRSMGGGLTQLIGADGAYAGITEICRLNEKQSYRLAVCIPMADYQRLVLSGDLQMLLIGLFITFFVVFCCIYFHRHILSPAFRQLEEDRRESRRRMDELQMERQQ
;
A
#
# COMPACT_ATOMS: atom_id res chain seq x y z
N ARG A 1 -31.37 10.00 21.88
CA ARG A 1 -30.37 10.19 22.95
C ARG A 1 -30.06 8.80 23.48
N MET A 2 -28.90 8.28 23.20
CA MET A 2 -28.46 7.04 23.86
C MET A 2 -27.97 7.39 25.25
N GLU A 3 -28.48 6.68 26.25
CA GLU A 3 -27.98 6.77 27.61
C GLU A 3 -27.26 5.45 27.89
N PHE A 4 -25.96 5.56 28.12
CA PHE A 4 -25.16 4.41 28.52
C PHE A 4 -25.30 4.20 30.02
N GLN A 5 -25.57 2.96 30.43
CA GLN A 5 -25.44 2.58 31.83
C GLN A 5 -23.97 2.25 32.10
N THR A 6 -23.50 2.54 33.31
CA THR A 6 -22.08 2.39 33.67
C THR A 6 -21.57 0.95 33.57
N ASP A 7 -22.48 -0.04 33.75
CA ASP A 7 -22.20 -1.46 33.56
C ASP A 7 -21.98 -1.88 32.09
N GLN A 8 -22.48 -1.07 31.17
CA GLN A 8 -22.29 -1.30 29.72
C GLN A 8 -20.94 -0.75 29.19
N PHE A 9 -20.21 -0.04 30.03
CA PHE A 9 -18.97 0.63 29.68
C PHE A 9 -17.78 -0.29 29.98
N PRO A 10 -17.05 -0.78 28.98
CA PRO A 10 -15.89 -1.62 29.25
C PRO A 10 -14.85 -0.84 30.05
N ASP A 11 -14.33 -1.47 31.09
CA ASP A 11 -13.28 -0.92 31.96
C ASP A 11 -13.66 0.39 32.73
N TYR A 12 -14.96 0.67 32.92
CA TYR A 12 -15.42 1.89 33.62
C TYR A 12 -14.72 2.13 34.94
N ASP A 13 -14.61 1.14 35.80
CA ASP A 13 -14.00 1.25 37.14
C ASP A 13 -12.50 1.59 37.04
N ARG A 14 -11.82 1.05 36.03
CA ARG A 14 -10.41 1.33 35.77
C ARG A 14 -10.19 2.81 35.44
N TRP A 15 -11.10 3.42 34.70
CA TRP A 15 -10.97 4.81 34.28
C TRP A 15 -11.40 5.81 35.34
N MET A 16 -12.29 5.39 36.21
CA MET A 16 -12.68 6.15 37.38
C MET A 16 -11.66 6.09 38.52
N THR A 17 -10.65 5.21 38.41
CA THR A 17 -9.58 5.12 39.40
C THR A 17 -8.65 6.34 39.29
N PRO A 18 -8.35 7.03 40.42
CA PRO A 18 -7.39 8.13 40.41
C PRO A 18 -6.03 7.71 39.85
N SER A 19 -5.44 8.56 39.04
CA SER A 19 -4.13 8.31 38.43
C SER A 19 -3.36 9.64 38.38
N ASP A 20 -2.06 9.57 38.61
CA ASP A 20 -1.16 10.74 38.54
C ASP A 20 -0.81 11.15 37.09
N THR A 21 -1.35 10.43 36.11
CA THR A 21 -1.11 10.73 34.67
C THR A 21 -1.73 12.09 34.33
N PRO A 22 -0.99 13.01 33.70
CA PRO A 22 -1.53 14.29 33.25
C PRO A 22 -2.78 14.12 32.37
N LEU A 23 -3.72 15.08 32.48
CA LEU A 23 -5.00 14.99 31.78
C LEU A 23 -4.83 14.83 30.25
N TYR A 24 -3.88 15.54 29.68
CA TYR A 24 -3.57 15.49 28.22
C TYR A 24 -2.96 14.16 27.76
N GLN A 25 -2.60 13.26 28.68
CA GLN A 25 -2.12 11.90 28.40
C GLN A 25 -3.09 10.83 28.90
N SER A 26 -4.19 11.25 29.52
CA SER A 26 -5.15 10.32 30.17
C SER A 26 -6.21 9.82 29.23
N TYR A 27 -6.25 10.28 27.97
CA TYR A 27 -7.21 9.75 27.00
C TYR A 27 -6.87 8.32 26.62
N THR A 28 -7.92 7.55 26.30
CA THR A 28 -7.82 6.14 25.96
C THR A 28 -8.85 5.77 24.89
N LEU A 29 -8.55 4.80 24.07
CA LEU A 29 -9.48 4.18 23.15
C LEU A 29 -9.85 2.81 23.71
N THR A 30 -11.17 2.52 23.85
CA THR A 30 -11.63 1.22 24.35
C THR A 30 -11.39 0.11 23.34
N GLU A 31 -11.50 -1.12 23.83
CA GLU A 31 -11.72 -2.23 22.92
C GLU A 31 -13.07 -2.08 22.22
N ARG A 32 -13.24 -2.76 21.10
CA ARG A 32 -14.49 -2.79 20.36
C ARG A 32 -15.56 -3.55 21.16
N PHE A 33 -16.74 -3.01 21.25
CA PHE A 33 -17.90 -3.65 21.89
C PHE A 33 -19.18 -3.32 21.14
N SER A 34 -20.20 -4.16 21.32
CA SER A 34 -21.51 -3.96 20.72
C SER A 34 -22.37 -3.09 21.61
N ILE A 35 -23.06 -2.11 21.04
CA ILE A 35 -24.05 -1.31 21.78
C ILE A 35 -25.28 -2.19 22.05
N PRO A 36 -25.71 -2.35 23.33
CA PRO A 36 -26.86 -3.13 23.64
C PRO A 36 -28.13 -2.67 22.89
N GLY A 37 -28.84 -3.62 22.32
CA GLY A 37 -30.07 -3.35 21.56
C GLY A 37 -29.83 -2.87 20.11
N THR A 38 -28.58 -2.81 19.65
CA THR A 38 -28.22 -2.53 18.27
C THR A 38 -27.28 -3.61 17.73
N SER A 39 -27.10 -3.63 16.40
CA SER A 39 -26.07 -4.46 15.76
C SER A 39 -24.78 -3.68 15.51
N GLU A 40 -24.66 -2.49 16.06
CA GLU A 40 -23.54 -1.60 15.81
C GLU A 40 -22.40 -1.88 16.80
N GLU A 41 -21.21 -1.99 16.27
CA GLU A 41 -19.98 -2.15 17.02
C GLU A 41 -19.21 -0.84 17.05
N VAL A 42 -18.75 -0.47 18.22
CA VAL A 42 -18.13 0.83 18.47
C VAL A 42 -16.85 0.71 19.30
N GLN A 43 -16.01 1.69 19.18
CA GLN A 43 -14.97 2.01 20.15
C GLN A 43 -15.24 3.40 20.72
N LEU A 44 -14.89 3.61 21.96
CA LEU A 44 -15.02 4.91 22.60
C LEU A 44 -13.65 5.52 22.82
N PHE A 45 -13.47 6.72 22.31
CA PHE A 45 -12.35 7.57 22.69
C PHE A 45 -12.76 8.33 23.93
N VAL A 46 -12.10 8.06 25.05
CA VAL A 46 -12.52 8.50 26.37
C VAL A 46 -11.45 9.34 27.06
N LEU A 47 -11.89 10.41 27.69
CA LEU A 47 -11.09 11.27 28.53
C LEU A 47 -11.72 11.36 29.93
N PRO A 48 -10.99 10.99 31.00
CA PRO A 48 -11.47 11.16 32.35
C PRO A 48 -11.51 12.64 32.74
N LEU A 49 -12.59 13.09 33.32
CA LEU A 49 -12.75 14.44 33.85
C LEU A 49 -12.33 14.46 35.31
N ARG A 50 -11.26 15.20 35.60
CA ARG A 50 -10.68 15.33 36.93
C ARG A 50 -10.62 16.79 37.39
N GLY A 51 -10.80 17.03 38.68
CA GLY A 51 -10.53 18.27 39.30
C GLY A 51 -9.02 18.51 39.49
N GLN A 52 -8.67 19.72 39.88
CA GLN A 52 -7.28 20.05 40.21
C GLN A 52 -6.77 19.29 41.45
N ASP A 53 -7.66 18.84 42.31
CA ASP A 53 -7.40 18.03 43.49
C ASP A 53 -7.30 16.53 43.19
N GLY A 54 -7.40 16.13 41.90
CA GLY A 54 -7.39 14.72 41.46
C GLY A 54 -8.72 14.01 41.57
N THR A 55 -9.78 14.69 42.08
CA THR A 55 -11.12 14.11 42.21
C THR A 55 -11.69 13.79 40.84
N MET A 56 -12.23 12.57 40.67
CA MET A 56 -12.87 12.12 39.44
C MET A 56 -14.32 12.59 39.40
N TYR A 57 -14.69 13.34 38.37
CA TYR A 57 -16.05 13.85 38.18
C TYR A 57 -16.84 13.02 37.15
N GLY A 58 -16.16 12.33 36.24
CA GLY A 58 -16.82 11.56 35.21
C GLY A 58 -15.92 11.29 34.01
N LEU A 59 -16.55 10.86 32.95
CA LEU A 59 -15.90 10.58 31.66
C LEU A 59 -16.53 11.44 30.57
N CYS A 60 -15.72 11.91 29.65
CA CYS A 60 -16.14 12.55 28.42
C CYS A 60 -15.52 11.82 27.24
N GLY A 61 -16.25 11.64 26.13
CA GLY A 61 -15.66 10.93 25.02
C GLY A 61 -16.50 11.02 23.75
N PHE A 62 -15.95 10.37 22.73
CA PHE A 62 -16.54 10.26 21.41
C PHE A 62 -16.72 8.80 21.06
N GLU A 63 -17.86 8.48 20.49
CA GLU A 63 -18.13 7.19 19.88
C GLU A 63 -17.54 7.16 18.46
N ILE A 64 -16.78 6.12 18.19
CA ILE A 64 -16.27 5.80 16.85
C ILE A 64 -16.96 4.51 16.45
N SER A 65 -18.05 4.63 15.71
CA SER A 65 -18.78 3.48 15.20
C SER A 65 -18.11 2.88 13.97
N GLU A 66 -18.33 1.59 13.77
CA GLU A 66 -17.87 0.92 12.55
C GLU A 66 -18.47 1.58 11.28
N SER A 67 -19.71 2.04 11.36
CA SER A 67 -20.38 2.76 10.29
C SER A 67 -19.67 4.09 9.97
N TYR A 68 -19.26 4.85 11.00
CA TYR A 68 -18.50 6.07 10.82
C TYR A 68 -17.12 5.78 10.21
N PHE A 69 -16.45 4.73 10.68
CA PHE A 69 -15.15 4.33 10.14
C PHE A 69 -15.26 3.96 8.67
N LYS A 70 -16.29 3.20 8.28
CA LYS A 70 -16.58 2.86 6.87
C LYS A 70 -16.81 4.08 5.99
N GLN A 71 -17.51 5.09 6.50
CA GLN A 71 -17.77 6.33 5.75
C GLN A 71 -16.53 7.23 5.63
N SER A 72 -15.69 7.26 6.67
CA SER A 72 -14.51 8.14 6.73
C SER A 72 -13.37 7.65 5.85
N PHE A 73 -13.25 6.35 5.64
CA PHE A 73 -12.28 5.76 4.74
C PHE A 73 -12.91 5.53 3.36
N ALA A 74 -13.01 6.61 2.60
CA ALA A 74 -13.41 6.55 1.19
C ALA A 74 -12.41 5.67 0.42
N GLN A 75 -12.96 4.76 -0.40
CA GLN A 75 -12.11 3.89 -1.20
C GLN A 75 -11.44 4.69 -2.33
N PRO A 76 -10.13 4.53 -2.51
CA PRO A 76 -9.46 5.08 -3.67
C PRO A 76 -9.98 4.38 -4.94
N THR A 77 -10.18 5.17 -5.98
CA THR A 77 -10.56 4.64 -7.30
C THR A 77 -9.44 3.72 -7.84
N GLY A 78 -9.81 2.56 -8.32
CA GLY A 78 -8.87 1.59 -8.93
C GLY A 78 -8.62 0.33 -8.10
N PHE A 79 -9.24 0.20 -6.93
CA PHE A 79 -9.20 -1.02 -6.13
C PHE A 79 -10.62 -1.52 -5.88
N ASP A 80 -10.95 -2.68 -6.44
CA ASP A 80 -12.27 -3.30 -6.24
C ASP A 80 -12.38 -3.97 -4.87
N ARG A 81 -11.24 -4.37 -4.30
CA ARG A 81 -11.12 -5.06 -3.02
C ARG A 81 -10.03 -4.41 -2.18
N LEU A 82 -10.43 -3.55 -1.27
CA LEU A 82 -9.54 -2.89 -0.33
C LEU A 82 -10.08 -3.08 1.08
N SER A 83 -9.21 -3.41 2.02
CA SER A 83 -9.55 -3.48 3.44
C SER A 83 -8.67 -2.53 4.24
N CYS A 84 -9.31 -1.78 5.12
CA CYS A 84 -8.66 -0.90 6.09
C CYS A 84 -9.02 -1.37 7.50
N LEU A 85 -8.01 -1.53 8.35
CA LEU A 85 -8.14 -2.06 9.70
C LEU A 85 -7.40 -1.15 10.68
N LEU A 86 -8.05 -0.82 11.79
CA LEU A 86 -7.44 -0.14 12.92
C LEU A 86 -7.56 -1.03 14.15
N ALA A 87 -6.47 -1.67 14.55
CA ALA A 87 -6.43 -2.62 15.68
C ALA A 87 -5.39 -2.20 16.72
N PRO A 88 -5.51 -2.68 17.96
CA PRO A 88 -4.44 -2.56 18.95
C PRO A 88 -3.10 -3.08 18.37
N ALA A 89 -2.01 -2.36 18.62
CA ALA A 89 -0.70 -2.75 18.11
C ALA A 89 -0.19 -3.99 18.86
N GLY A 90 0.19 -5.03 18.11
CA GLY A 90 0.71 -6.29 18.60
C GLY A 90 1.59 -6.98 17.57
N SER A 91 2.05 -8.18 17.89
CA SER A 91 2.74 -9.07 16.94
C SER A 91 1.81 -9.58 15.84
N GLU A 92 0.54 -9.67 16.16
CA GLU A 92 -0.54 -10.06 15.26
C GLU A 92 -1.58 -8.94 15.21
N LEU A 93 -2.34 -8.88 14.14
CA LEU A 93 -3.42 -7.94 13.96
C LEU A 93 -4.75 -8.68 14.16
N SER A 94 -5.39 -8.45 15.31
CA SER A 94 -6.71 -9.02 15.58
C SER A 94 -7.79 -8.23 14.84
N ALA A 95 -8.19 -8.72 13.68
CA ALA A 95 -9.25 -8.07 12.91
C ALA A 95 -10.61 -8.11 13.62
N GLY A 96 -10.84 -9.12 14.46
CA GLY A 96 -12.03 -9.20 15.32
C GLY A 96 -12.13 -8.07 16.35
N ALA A 97 -11.00 -7.56 16.84
CA ALA A 97 -10.93 -6.42 17.77
C ALA A 97 -10.73 -5.08 17.06
N ALA A 98 -10.58 -5.09 15.73
CA ALA A 98 -10.32 -3.90 14.94
C ALA A 98 -11.61 -3.21 14.50
N LEU A 99 -11.55 -1.87 14.34
CA LEU A 99 -12.48 -1.21 13.44
C LEU A 99 -12.06 -1.55 12.01
N SER A 100 -13.00 -2.02 11.21
CA SER A 100 -12.72 -2.43 9.85
C SER A 100 -13.60 -1.74 8.83
N SER A 101 -13.01 -1.41 7.71
CA SER A 101 -13.71 -0.93 6.51
C SER A 101 -13.14 -1.68 5.33
N GLY A 102 -13.99 -2.10 4.41
CA GLY A 102 -13.53 -2.76 3.21
C GLY A 102 -14.67 -3.03 2.26
N THR A 103 -14.33 -3.26 0.99
CA THR A 103 -15.28 -3.72 -0.01
C THR A 103 -14.71 -4.88 -0.80
N THR A 104 -15.60 -5.71 -1.27
CA THR A 104 -15.32 -6.75 -2.25
C THR A 104 -16.43 -6.72 -3.28
N ASP A 105 -16.09 -6.44 -4.53
CA ASP A 105 -17.03 -6.39 -5.64
C ASP A 105 -18.25 -5.46 -5.38
N GLY A 106 -18.01 -4.31 -4.74
CA GLY A 106 -19.04 -3.32 -4.40
C GLY A 106 -19.81 -3.61 -3.11
N TYR A 107 -19.53 -4.72 -2.42
CA TYR A 107 -20.14 -5.06 -1.14
C TYR A 107 -19.18 -4.80 0.01
N TYR A 108 -19.70 -4.38 1.15
CA TYR A 108 -18.90 -4.26 2.37
C TYR A 108 -18.37 -5.63 2.79
N HIS A 109 -17.07 -5.72 2.92
CA HIS A 109 -16.39 -6.90 3.42
C HIS A 109 -15.54 -6.53 4.63
N THR A 110 -15.68 -7.27 5.71
CA THR A 110 -14.91 -7.07 6.93
C THR A 110 -14.08 -8.30 7.22
N LEU A 111 -12.77 -8.10 7.35
CA LEU A 111 -11.89 -9.15 7.85
C LEU A 111 -12.16 -9.35 9.34
N ARG A 112 -12.31 -10.59 9.80
CA ARG A 112 -12.62 -10.93 11.19
C ARG A 112 -11.53 -11.78 11.84
N ASP A 113 -10.67 -12.37 11.06
CA ASP A 113 -9.62 -13.28 11.54
C ASP A 113 -8.43 -12.54 12.14
N THR A 114 -7.67 -13.25 12.94
CA THR A 114 -6.36 -12.79 13.37
C THR A 114 -5.38 -12.94 12.21
N LEU A 115 -4.71 -11.84 11.89
CA LEU A 115 -3.76 -11.78 10.77
C LEU A 115 -2.33 -11.75 11.30
N VAL A 116 -1.52 -12.68 10.82
CA VAL A 116 -0.07 -12.72 11.09
C VAL A 116 0.63 -11.77 10.13
N LEU A 117 1.50 -10.94 10.66
CA LEU A 117 2.23 -9.92 9.91
C LEU A 117 3.62 -10.43 9.49
N ARG A 118 3.92 -10.36 8.22
CA ARG A 118 5.23 -10.71 7.66
C ARG A 118 5.73 -9.61 6.72
N SER A 119 6.94 -9.11 6.94
CA SER A 119 7.55 -8.13 6.03
C SER A 119 7.83 -8.74 4.66
N MET A 120 7.46 -8.03 3.60
CA MET A 120 7.76 -8.39 2.20
C MET A 120 8.92 -7.57 1.61
N GLY A 121 9.41 -6.55 2.35
CA GLY A 121 10.36 -5.56 1.83
C GLY A 121 9.69 -4.36 1.17
N GLY A 122 10.46 -3.28 0.95
CA GLY A 122 9.93 -2.06 0.29
C GLY A 122 8.81 -1.35 1.06
N GLY A 123 8.69 -1.57 2.39
CA GLY A 123 7.60 -1.01 3.19
C GLY A 123 6.28 -1.79 3.11
N LEU A 124 6.24 -2.89 2.36
CA LEU A 124 5.07 -3.76 2.23
C LEU A 124 5.05 -4.84 3.32
N THR A 125 3.87 -5.14 3.79
CA THR A 125 3.59 -6.18 4.77
C THR A 125 2.60 -7.19 4.18
N GLN A 126 2.92 -8.46 4.29
CA GLN A 126 1.98 -9.54 4.05
C GLN A 126 1.19 -9.79 5.33
N LEU A 127 -0.14 -9.84 5.20
CA LEU A 127 -1.05 -10.20 6.27
C LEU A 127 -1.64 -11.56 5.92
N ILE A 128 -1.47 -12.54 6.80
CA ILE A 128 -1.88 -13.93 6.58
C ILE A 128 -2.96 -14.29 7.58
N GLY A 129 -4.15 -14.58 7.11
CA GLY A 129 -5.29 -15.05 7.89
C GLY A 129 -5.77 -16.42 7.44
N ALA A 130 -6.81 -16.93 8.09
CA ALA A 130 -7.43 -18.21 7.75
C ALA A 130 -8.04 -18.19 6.33
N ASP A 131 -8.66 -17.08 5.95
CA ASP A 131 -9.33 -16.90 4.65
C ASP A 131 -8.37 -16.57 3.49
N GLY A 132 -7.08 -16.38 3.78
CA GLY A 132 -6.09 -16.09 2.75
C GLY A 132 -5.01 -15.11 3.14
N ALA A 133 -4.24 -14.72 2.14
CA ALA A 133 -3.16 -13.76 2.28
C ALA A 133 -3.50 -12.43 1.61
N TYR A 134 -3.05 -11.35 2.24
CA TYR A 134 -3.24 -9.98 1.79
C TYR A 134 -1.86 -9.31 1.70
N ALA A 135 -1.73 -8.36 0.80
CA ALA A 135 -0.56 -7.48 0.71
C ALA A 135 -1.00 -6.05 1.05
N GLY A 136 -0.21 -5.36 1.86
CA GLY A 136 -0.59 -4.02 2.28
C GLY A 136 0.50 -3.24 2.96
N ILE A 137 0.13 -2.09 3.47
CA ILE A 137 0.97 -1.20 4.26
C ILE A 137 0.43 -1.18 5.68
N THR A 138 1.31 -1.23 6.65
CA THR A 138 0.95 -1.14 8.06
C THR A 138 1.75 -0.05 8.73
N GLU A 139 1.07 0.76 9.55
CA GLU A 139 1.68 1.84 10.32
C GLU A 139 1.26 1.78 11.78
N ILE A 140 2.18 2.09 12.69
CA ILE A 140 1.88 2.15 14.12
C ILE A 140 1.58 3.59 14.50
N CYS A 141 0.34 3.82 14.92
CA CYS A 141 -0.13 5.09 15.45
C CYS A 141 -0.07 5.02 16.99
N ARG A 142 0.79 5.80 17.60
CA ARG A 142 0.81 5.92 19.07
C ARG A 142 -0.27 6.89 19.49
N LEU A 143 -1.22 6.39 20.28
CA LEU A 143 -2.27 7.21 20.85
C LEU A 143 -1.76 7.94 22.08
N ASN A 144 -1.11 7.22 22.99
CA ASN A 144 -0.43 7.75 24.18
C ASN A 144 0.74 6.84 24.56
N GLU A 145 1.38 7.05 25.71
CA GLU A 145 2.52 6.24 26.17
C GLU A 145 2.16 4.75 26.40
N LYS A 146 0.90 4.46 26.69
CA LYS A 146 0.41 3.11 27.06
C LYS A 146 -0.31 2.39 25.92
N GLN A 147 -0.84 3.15 24.96
CA GLN A 147 -1.65 2.61 23.86
C GLN A 147 -1.10 2.97 22.50
N SER A 148 -0.92 1.94 21.70
CA SER A 148 -0.56 2.06 20.29
C SER A 148 -1.53 1.24 19.47
N TYR A 149 -1.89 1.75 18.31
CA TYR A 149 -2.74 1.09 17.34
C TYR A 149 -1.95 0.85 16.06
N ARG A 150 -2.35 -0.16 15.33
CA ARG A 150 -1.82 -0.44 14.00
C ARG A 150 -2.92 -0.17 12.98
N LEU A 151 -2.65 0.77 12.10
CA LEU A 151 -3.44 0.98 10.90
C LEU A 151 -2.88 0.06 9.81
N ALA A 152 -3.73 -0.74 9.20
CA ALA A 152 -3.38 -1.60 8.07
C ALA A 152 -4.33 -1.30 6.91
N VAL A 153 -3.75 -1.11 5.72
CA VAL A 153 -4.49 -0.98 4.47
C VAL A 153 -3.99 -2.07 3.54
N CYS A 154 -4.85 -2.97 3.13
CA CYS A 154 -4.45 -4.15 2.38
C CYS A 154 -5.44 -4.55 1.29
N ILE A 155 -4.92 -5.24 0.31
CA ILE A 155 -5.66 -5.87 -0.80
C ILE A 155 -5.38 -7.37 -0.81
N PRO A 156 -6.25 -8.21 -1.36
CA PRO A 156 -5.96 -9.61 -1.55
C PRO A 156 -4.65 -9.84 -2.31
N MET A 157 -3.88 -10.84 -1.89
CA MET A 157 -2.58 -11.15 -2.50
C MET A 157 -2.69 -11.42 -4.01
N ALA A 158 -3.79 -12.03 -4.45
CA ALA A 158 -4.03 -12.28 -5.87
C ALA A 158 -4.15 -10.99 -6.69
N ASP A 159 -4.78 -9.94 -6.13
CA ASP A 159 -4.91 -8.64 -6.81
C ASP A 159 -3.58 -7.91 -6.82
N TYR A 160 -2.83 -7.97 -5.72
CA TYR A 160 -1.46 -7.44 -5.66
C TYR A 160 -0.57 -8.08 -6.74
N GLN A 161 -0.59 -9.42 -6.84
CA GLN A 161 0.17 -10.14 -7.86
C GLN A 161 -0.23 -9.75 -9.28
N ARG A 162 -1.52 -9.57 -9.55
CA ARG A 162 -1.98 -9.08 -10.86
C ARG A 162 -1.45 -7.69 -11.18
N LEU A 163 -1.45 -6.77 -10.20
CA LEU A 163 -0.93 -5.41 -10.39
C LEU A 163 0.56 -5.43 -10.71
N VAL A 164 1.35 -6.21 -9.95
CA VAL A 164 2.79 -6.36 -10.19
C VAL A 164 3.07 -6.98 -11.56
N LEU A 165 2.43 -8.12 -11.87
CA LEU A 165 2.61 -8.81 -13.14
C LEU A 165 2.21 -7.95 -14.35
N SER A 166 1.13 -7.16 -14.24
CA SER A 166 0.74 -6.28 -15.33
C SER A 166 1.76 -5.17 -15.57
N GLY A 167 2.35 -4.62 -14.50
CA GLY A 167 3.42 -3.63 -14.59
C GLY A 167 4.70 -4.20 -15.20
N ASP A 168 5.13 -5.38 -14.74
CA ASP A 168 6.32 -6.05 -15.25
C ASP A 168 6.17 -6.46 -16.73
N LEU A 169 5.00 -6.97 -17.13
CA LEU A 169 4.71 -7.31 -18.52
C LEU A 169 4.76 -6.07 -19.43
N GLN A 170 4.19 -4.96 -18.98
CA GLN A 170 4.22 -3.71 -19.74
C GLN A 170 5.64 -3.19 -19.93
N MET A 171 6.48 -3.22 -18.89
CA MET A 171 7.89 -2.84 -18.96
C MET A 171 8.68 -3.74 -19.92
N LEU A 172 8.41 -5.05 -19.88
CA LEU A 172 9.02 -6.03 -20.79
C LEU A 172 8.65 -5.76 -22.24
N LEU A 173 7.37 -5.48 -22.51
CA LEU A 173 6.89 -5.14 -23.87
C LEU A 173 7.53 -3.85 -24.39
N ILE A 174 7.66 -2.82 -23.55
CA ILE A 174 8.33 -1.57 -23.92
C ILE A 174 9.81 -1.83 -24.24
N GLY A 175 10.50 -2.60 -23.39
CA GLY A 175 11.91 -2.98 -23.62
C GLY A 175 12.09 -3.76 -24.92
N LEU A 176 11.23 -4.69 -25.21
CA LEU A 176 11.24 -5.49 -26.44
C LEU A 176 10.99 -4.60 -27.68
N PHE A 177 10.03 -3.68 -27.59
CA PHE A 177 9.75 -2.72 -28.65
C PHE A 177 10.96 -1.81 -28.95
N ILE A 178 11.61 -1.27 -27.90
CA ILE A 178 12.83 -0.44 -28.07
C ILE A 178 13.93 -1.26 -28.73
N THR A 179 14.15 -2.48 -28.26
CA THR A 179 15.19 -3.36 -28.84
C THR A 179 14.92 -3.65 -30.31
N PHE A 180 13.69 -3.97 -30.66
CA PHE A 180 13.28 -4.21 -32.05
C PHE A 180 13.50 -2.97 -32.91
N PHE A 181 13.14 -1.79 -32.39
CA PHE A 181 13.32 -0.53 -33.10
C PHE A 181 14.79 -0.22 -33.35
N VAL A 182 15.67 -0.44 -32.36
CA VAL A 182 17.13 -0.24 -32.53
C VAL A 182 17.70 -1.18 -33.59
N VAL A 183 17.34 -2.47 -33.54
CA VAL A 183 17.77 -3.47 -34.53
C VAL A 183 17.31 -3.08 -35.93
N PHE A 184 16.04 -2.66 -36.05
CA PHE A 184 15.48 -2.20 -37.31
C PHE A 184 16.24 -0.98 -37.85
N CYS A 185 16.52 0.01 -37.01
CA CYS A 185 17.33 1.19 -37.41
C CYS A 185 18.75 0.79 -37.85
N CYS A 186 19.38 -0.13 -37.12
CA CYS A 186 20.72 -0.62 -37.49
C CYS A 186 20.72 -1.32 -38.86
N ILE A 187 19.74 -2.20 -39.11
CA ILE A 187 19.59 -2.90 -40.40
C ILE A 187 19.31 -1.88 -41.52
N TYR A 188 18.40 -0.94 -41.29
CA TYR A 188 18.06 0.12 -42.22
C TYR A 188 19.27 0.96 -42.59
N PHE A 189 20.01 1.42 -41.54
CA PHE A 189 21.22 2.23 -41.74
C PHE A 189 22.32 1.47 -42.50
N HIS A 190 22.55 0.23 -42.11
CA HIS A 190 23.51 -0.63 -42.82
C HIS A 190 23.14 -0.82 -44.29
N ARG A 191 21.86 -1.13 -44.57
CA ARG A 191 21.42 -1.42 -45.94
C ARG A 191 21.34 -0.19 -46.84
N HIS A 192 20.89 0.95 -46.32
CA HIS A 192 20.63 2.13 -47.15
C HIS A 192 21.74 3.17 -47.13
N ILE A 193 22.60 3.19 -46.15
CA ILE A 193 23.65 4.20 -46.03
C ILE A 193 25.03 3.57 -46.15
N LEU A 194 25.36 2.58 -45.33
CA LEU A 194 26.70 1.99 -45.33
C LEU A 194 26.98 1.16 -46.57
N SER A 195 26.06 0.29 -46.96
CA SER A 195 26.28 -0.61 -48.11
C SER A 195 26.52 0.12 -49.44
N PRO A 196 25.75 1.15 -49.81
CA PRO A 196 26.04 1.92 -51.01
C PRO A 196 27.35 2.75 -50.92
N ALA A 197 27.63 3.35 -49.75
CA ALA A 197 28.87 4.08 -49.53
C ALA A 197 30.12 3.20 -49.67
N PHE A 198 30.07 1.97 -49.13
CA PHE A 198 31.16 1.02 -49.33
C PHE A 198 31.32 0.58 -50.77
N ARG A 199 30.24 0.41 -51.54
CA ARG A 199 30.33 0.09 -52.98
C ARG A 199 30.98 1.22 -53.78
N GLN A 200 30.63 2.45 -53.53
CA GLN A 200 31.25 3.62 -54.15
C GLN A 200 32.73 3.70 -53.83
N LEU A 201 33.13 3.52 -52.58
CA LEU A 201 34.53 3.49 -52.16
C LEU A 201 35.33 2.36 -52.83
N GLU A 202 34.74 1.20 -53.05
CA GLU A 202 35.39 0.11 -53.77
C GLU A 202 35.54 0.41 -55.27
N GLU A 203 34.55 1.03 -55.90
CA GLU A 203 34.60 1.45 -57.28
C GLU A 203 35.67 2.50 -57.50
N ASP A 204 35.72 3.53 -56.66
CA ASP A 204 36.75 4.58 -56.70
C ASP A 204 38.16 4.00 -56.51
N ARG A 205 38.33 3.02 -55.62
CA ARG A 205 39.60 2.31 -55.42
C ARG A 205 40.01 1.50 -56.66
N ARG A 206 39.05 0.83 -57.32
CA ARG A 206 39.33 0.06 -58.53
C ARG A 206 39.70 0.96 -59.67
N GLU A 207 39.03 2.10 -59.85
CA GLU A 207 39.40 3.12 -60.85
C GLU A 207 40.81 3.72 -60.61
N SER A 208 41.10 4.10 -59.37
CA SER A 208 42.40 4.64 -58.99
C SER A 208 43.52 3.63 -59.24
N ARG A 209 43.32 2.34 -58.98
CA ARG A 209 44.29 1.28 -59.31
C ARG A 209 44.50 1.16 -60.86
N ARG A 210 43.41 1.14 -61.61
CA ARG A 210 43.50 1.07 -63.08
C ARG A 210 44.28 2.24 -63.66
N ARG A 211 44.07 3.47 -63.23
CA ARG A 211 44.81 4.66 -63.66
C ARG A 211 46.27 4.56 -63.26
N MET A 212 46.58 4.01 -62.09
CA MET A 212 48.01 3.82 -61.71
C MET A 212 48.71 2.78 -62.57
N ASP A 213 48.02 1.69 -62.90
CA ASP A 213 48.56 0.63 -63.76
C ASP A 213 48.77 1.15 -65.17
N GLU A 214 47.87 1.97 -65.76
CA GLU A 214 48.01 2.63 -67.06
C GLU A 214 49.20 3.58 -67.07
N LEU A 215 49.37 4.41 -66.08
CA LEU A 215 50.51 5.33 -65.96
C LEU A 215 51.87 4.63 -65.80
N GLN A 216 51.89 3.44 -65.18
CA GLN A 216 53.07 2.63 -65.06
C GLN A 216 53.42 1.97 -66.39
N MET A 217 52.47 1.54 -67.19
CA MET A 217 52.72 1.03 -68.53
C MET A 217 53.20 2.08 -69.49
N GLU A 218 52.67 3.30 -69.48
CA GLU A 218 53.16 4.42 -70.29
C GLU A 218 54.59 4.84 -69.94
N ARG A 219 55.05 4.65 -68.73
CA ARG A 219 56.43 4.94 -68.31
C ARG A 219 57.48 3.90 -68.76
N GLN A 220 56.99 2.70 -69.12
CA GLN A 220 57.88 1.59 -69.56
C GLN A 220 58.02 1.50 -71.07
N GLN A 221 57.31 2.30 -71.84
CA GLN A 221 57.54 2.54 -73.29
C GLN A 221 58.37 3.75 -73.51
#